data_0b099cbcbbc589131ffee46d61c9876c
#
_entry.id   0b099cbcbbc589131ffee46d61c9876c
#
_cell.length_a   1.000
_cell.length_b   1.000
_cell.length_c   1.000
_cell.angle_alpha   90.00
_cell.angle_beta   90.00
_cell.angle_gamma   90.00
#
_symmetry.space_group_name_H-M   'P 1'
#
loop_
_entity.id
_entity.type
_entity.pdbx_description
1 polymer ?
#
loop_
_entity_poly.entity_id
_entity_poly.type
_entity_poly.pdbx_seq_one_letter_code
_entity_poly.pdbx_strand_id
1 'polypeptide(L)' 'MRYALLIQNDTFLAACYEATGSGIRLTKNAEDACSYVTLEKAMAVAQAVSGSIGQIPSVIQVNY' A
#
# COMPACT_ATOMS: atom_id res chain seq x y z
N MET A 1 5.68 -12.39 8.30
CA MET A 1 5.17 -11.07 8.64
C MET A 1 5.30 -10.17 7.44
N ARG A 2 4.22 -9.51 7.07
CA ARG A 2 4.19 -8.69 5.86
C ARG A 2 3.58 -7.33 6.18
N TYR A 3 3.68 -6.41 5.24
CA TYR A 3 3.22 -5.04 5.45
C TYR A 3 2.30 -4.64 4.30
N ALA A 4 1.22 -3.95 4.61
CA ALA A 4 0.27 -3.44 3.62
C ALA A 4 0.12 -1.93 3.78
N LEU A 5 -0.40 -1.28 2.76
CA LEU A 5 -0.59 0.16 2.77
C LEU A 5 -2.06 0.49 2.95
N LEU A 6 -2.37 1.13 4.07
CA LEU A 6 -3.72 1.59 4.40
C LEU A 6 -3.82 3.05 4.02
N ILE A 7 -4.75 3.38 3.12
CA ILE A 7 -4.83 4.73 2.56
C ILE A 7 -5.82 5.58 3.34
N GLN A 8 -6.96 5.01 3.69
CA GLN A 8 -7.95 5.66 4.54
C GLN A 8 -8.47 4.63 5.52
N ASN A 9 -9.56 4.91 6.19
CA ASN A 9 -10.04 4.10 7.30
C ASN A 9 -10.00 2.60 7.03
N ASP A 10 -10.42 2.17 5.86
CA ASP A 10 -10.50 0.75 5.52
C ASP A 10 -10.12 0.46 4.07
N THR A 11 -9.41 1.38 3.43
CA THR A 11 -9.05 1.24 2.02
C THR A 11 -7.55 0.96 1.90
N PHE A 12 -7.21 -0.10 1.17
CA PHE A 12 -5.83 -0.57 1.01
C PHE A 12 -5.40 -0.44 -0.43
N LEU A 13 -4.09 -0.31 -0.62
CA LEU A 13 -3.50 -0.39 -1.95
C LEU A 13 -3.57 -1.84 -2.42
N ALA A 14 -4.17 -2.09 -3.57
CA ALA A 14 -4.40 -3.43 -4.08
C ALA A 14 -3.38 -3.87 -5.13
N ALA A 15 -2.71 -2.94 -5.79
CA ALA A 15 -1.79 -3.29 -6.87
C ALA A 15 -0.35 -3.27 -6.38
N CYS A 16 0.36 -4.37 -6.61
CA CYS A 16 1.79 -4.46 -6.34
C CYS A 16 2.56 -3.98 -7.56
N TYR A 17 2.93 -2.72 -7.58
CA TYR A 17 3.73 -2.20 -8.69
C TYR A 17 4.93 -1.44 -8.13
N GLU A 18 5.93 -1.31 -8.96
CA GLU A 18 7.08 -0.52 -8.62
C GLU A 18 6.67 0.94 -8.55
N ALA A 19 7.51 1.75 -7.99
CA ALA A 19 7.21 3.11 -7.57
C ALA A 19 6.97 4.10 -8.72
N THR A 20 6.18 3.73 -9.71
CA THR A 20 5.87 4.64 -10.81
C THR A 20 4.64 5.49 -10.54
N GLY A 21 3.81 5.09 -9.60
CA GLY A 21 2.61 5.82 -9.27
C GLY A 21 1.46 5.67 -10.26
N SER A 22 1.62 4.88 -11.30
CA SER A 22 0.56 4.69 -12.30
C SER A 22 -0.17 3.39 -12.04
N GLY A 23 -1.44 3.34 -12.43
CA GLY A 23 -2.23 2.13 -12.32
C GLY A 23 -2.65 1.80 -10.89
N ILE A 24 -2.86 2.79 -10.06
CA ILE A 24 -3.25 2.57 -8.67
C ILE A 24 -4.63 1.93 -8.61
N ARG A 25 -4.73 0.85 -7.83
CA ARG A 25 -6.00 0.19 -7.53
C ARG A 25 -6.16 0.09 -6.03
N LEU A 26 -7.37 0.31 -5.57
CA LEU A 26 -7.69 0.29 -4.15
C LEU A 26 -8.69 -0.82 -3.86
N THR A 27 -8.66 -1.32 -2.64
CA THR A 27 -9.60 -2.34 -2.17
C THR A 27 -9.94 -2.08 -0.72
N LYS A 28 -11.14 -2.45 -0.32
CA LYS A 28 -11.55 -2.41 1.08
C LYS A 28 -11.30 -3.74 1.79
N ASN A 29 -10.85 -4.73 1.05
CA ASN A 29 -10.62 -6.06 1.57
C ASN A 29 -9.13 -6.26 1.83
N ALA A 30 -8.75 -6.39 3.10
CA ALA A 30 -7.34 -6.55 3.46
C ALA A 30 -6.72 -7.79 2.81
N GLU A 31 -7.51 -8.81 2.55
CA GLU A 31 -6.99 -10.02 1.92
C GLU A 31 -6.58 -9.79 0.48
N ASP A 32 -7.16 -8.80 -0.18
CA ASP A 32 -6.84 -8.46 -1.55
C ASP A 32 -5.76 -7.38 -1.64
N ALA A 33 -5.30 -6.86 -0.52
CA ALA A 33 -4.30 -5.81 -0.50
C ALA A 33 -2.94 -6.37 -0.89
N CYS A 34 -2.17 -5.59 -1.61
CA CYS A 34 -0.79 -5.93 -1.89
C CYS A 34 0.01 -5.86 -0.59
N SER A 35 0.86 -6.85 -0.36
CA SER A 35 1.69 -6.88 0.82
C SER A 35 3.17 -6.88 0.43
N TYR A 36 3.99 -6.35 1.31
CA TYR A 36 5.44 -6.24 1.10
C TYR A 36 6.17 -6.99 2.20
N VAL A 37 7.32 -7.57 1.86
CA VAL A 37 8.07 -8.39 2.79
C VAL A 37 8.80 -7.54 3.82
N THR A 38 9.24 -6.36 3.43
CA THR A 38 10.01 -5.48 4.32
C THR A 38 9.29 -4.16 4.53
N LEU A 39 9.52 -3.58 5.71
CA LEU A 39 8.99 -2.25 6.03
C LEU A 39 9.55 -1.20 5.08
N GLU A 40 10.83 -1.31 4.73
CA GLU A 40 11.46 -0.33 3.83
C GLU A 40 10.79 -0.31 2.47
N LYS A 41 10.46 -1.47 1.93
CA LYS A 41 9.79 -1.55 0.64
C LYS A 41 8.39 -0.94 0.72
N ALA A 42 7.65 -1.25 1.78
CA ALA A 42 6.32 -0.70 1.96
C ALA A 42 6.37 0.82 2.07
N MET A 43 7.32 1.36 2.81
CA MET A 43 7.46 2.81 2.96
C MET A 43 7.84 3.48 1.64
N ALA A 44 8.70 2.85 0.87
CA ALA A 44 9.10 3.41 -0.43
C ALA A 44 7.90 3.49 -1.37
N VAL A 45 7.08 2.44 -1.42
CA VAL A 45 5.88 2.45 -2.25
C VAL A 45 4.87 3.48 -1.74
N ALA A 46 4.73 3.59 -0.42
CA ALA A 46 3.82 4.57 0.17
C ALA A 46 4.17 5.99 -0.29
N GLN A 47 5.46 6.33 -0.27
CA GLN A 47 5.89 7.64 -0.73
C GLN A 47 5.68 7.82 -2.22
N ALA A 48 5.92 6.78 -3.00
CA ALA A 48 5.77 6.85 -4.45
C ALA A 48 4.32 7.10 -4.87
N VAL A 49 3.36 6.47 -4.18
CA VAL A 49 1.96 6.63 -4.54
C VAL A 49 1.32 7.87 -3.91
N SER A 50 1.99 8.51 -2.95
CA SER A 50 1.40 9.62 -2.21
C SER A 50 0.99 10.77 -3.13
N GLY A 51 1.76 11.02 -4.19
CA GLY A 51 1.47 12.07 -5.13
C GLY A 51 0.19 11.83 -5.92
N SER A 52 -0.16 10.57 -6.15
CA SER A 52 -1.35 10.22 -6.92
C SER A 52 -2.61 10.20 -6.07
N ILE A 53 -2.49 9.87 -4.78
CA ILE A 53 -3.65 9.77 -3.91
C ILE A 53 -3.80 10.96 -2.97
N GLY A 54 -2.85 11.88 -2.96
CA GLY A 54 -2.93 13.10 -2.19
C GLY A 54 -2.61 12.95 -0.71
N GLN A 55 -2.14 11.80 -0.29
CA GLN A 55 -1.73 11.56 1.10
C GLN A 55 -0.75 10.40 1.14
N ILE A 56 0.04 10.34 2.20
CA ILE A 56 0.97 9.23 2.39
C ILE A 56 0.23 8.10 3.08
N PRO A 57 0.15 6.90 2.46
CA PRO A 57 -0.51 5.76 3.11
C PRO A 57 0.20 5.35 4.40
N SER A 58 -0.57 4.83 5.32
CA SER A 58 -0.02 4.25 6.55
C SER A 58 0.45 2.83 6.27
N VAL A 59 1.63 2.48 6.78
CA VAL A 59 2.12 1.11 6.67
C VAL A 59 1.62 0.34 7.88
N ILE A 60 0.91 -0.75 7.61
CA ILE A 60 0.41 -1.62 8.68
C ILE A 60 0.99 -3.02 8.52
N GLN A 61 1.10 -3.71 9.62
CA GLN A 61 1.62 -5.06 9.67
C GLN A 61 0.47 -6.05 9.52
N VAL A 62 0.63 -7.03 8.65
CA VAL A 62 -0.42 -8.03 8.40
C VAL A 62 0.17 -9.42 8.53
N ASN A 63 -0.66 -10.36 8.94
CA ASN A 63 -0.29 -11.76 9.10
C ASN A 63 -1.05 -12.60 8.09
N TYR A 64 -0.47 -12.78 6.96
CA TYR A 64 -1.04 -13.72 6.01
C TYR A 64 -0.09 -14.88 5.77
#